data_6ab4f19acff2a3b25bf741e196a28312
#
_entry.id   6ab4f19acff2a3b25bf741e196a28312
#
_cell.length_a   1.000
_cell.length_b   1.000
_cell.length_c   1.000
_cell.angle_alpha   90.00
_cell.angle_beta   90.00
_cell.angle_gamma   90.00
#
_symmetry.space_group_name_H-M   'P 1'
#
loop_
_entity.id
_entity.type
_entity.pdbx_description
1 polymer ?
#
loop_
_entity_poly.entity_id
_entity_poly.type
_entity_poly.pdbx_seq_one_letter_code
_entity_poly.pdbx_strand_id
1 'polypeptide(L)'
;MYGSFRAVSDEIEESARLDGASTLRIFWQICCPLVKPTLAALLVLDFVATWNEYAMASTILQSSTMATVPLAVQSFSTQHGTDYGPLNAFIVMTAIPVLLVYLLFQRYFVSGAFTGAVKG
;
A
#
# COMPACT_ATOMS: atom_id res chain seq x y z
N MET A 1 8.56 1.21 -8.66
CA MET A 1 8.96 -0.17 -9.02
C MET A 1 10.12 -0.23 -10.01
N TYR A 2 10.03 0.34 -11.23
CA TYR A 2 11.12 0.29 -12.21
C TYR A 2 12.46 0.79 -11.64
N GLY A 3 12.48 1.91 -10.94
CA GLY A 3 13.68 2.43 -10.31
C GLY A 3 14.30 1.53 -9.24
N SER A 4 13.47 0.76 -8.53
CA SER A 4 13.96 -0.14 -7.47
C SER A 4 14.64 -1.40 -8.05
N PHE A 5 14.12 -1.91 -9.17
CA PHE A 5 14.79 -3.00 -9.88
C PHE A 5 16.08 -2.53 -10.55
N ARG A 6 16.11 -1.29 -11.08
CA ARG A 6 17.31 -0.70 -11.67
C ARG A 6 18.39 -0.35 -10.64
N ALA A 7 18.01 -0.25 -9.36
CA ALA A 7 18.96 -0.04 -8.26
C ALA A 7 19.67 -1.34 -7.81
N VAL A 8 19.22 -2.50 -8.29
CA VAL A 8 20.00 -3.75 -8.17
C VAL A 8 21.18 -3.59 -9.11
N SER A 9 22.40 -3.61 -8.57
CA SER A 9 23.58 -3.34 -9.38
C SER A 9 23.81 -4.47 -10.39
N ASP A 10 24.18 -4.09 -11.61
CA ASP A 10 24.48 -5.04 -12.69
C ASP A 10 25.62 -6.02 -12.27
N GLU A 11 26.54 -5.57 -11.39
CA GLU A 11 27.61 -6.37 -10.84
C GLU A 11 27.12 -7.60 -10.04
N ILE A 12 26.02 -7.46 -9.29
CA ILE A 12 25.42 -8.56 -8.53
C ILE A 12 24.79 -9.58 -9.49
N GLU A 13 24.14 -9.09 -10.54
CA GLU A 13 23.53 -9.96 -11.54
C GLU A 13 24.60 -10.70 -12.35
N GLU A 14 25.69 -10.00 -12.71
CA GLU A 14 26.80 -10.55 -13.49
C GLU A 14 27.60 -11.61 -12.70
N SER A 15 27.87 -11.34 -11.41
CA SER A 15 28.53 -12.32 -10.55
C SER A 15 27.68 -13.58 -10.35
N ALA A 16 26.36 -13.43 -10.16
CA ALA A 16 25.46 -14.57 -10.03
C ALA A 16 25.37 -15.41 -11.32
N ARG A 17 25.48 -14.77 -12.49
CA ARG A 17 25.52 -15.46 -13.78
C ARG A 17 26.85 -16.24 -13.95
N LEU A 18 27.97 -15.70 -13.49
CA LEU A 18 29.26 -16.39 -13.47
C LEU A 18 29.23 -17.63 -12.57
N ASP A 19 28.48 -17.57 -11.47
CA ASP A 19 28.20 -18.69 -10.57
C ASP A 19 27.20 -19.72 -11.14
N GLY A 20 26.77 -19.56 -12.39
CA GLY A 20 25.87 -20.49 -13.08
C GLY A 20 24.40 -20.36 -12.69
N ALA A 21 23.97 -19.27 -12.04
CA ALA A 21 22.60 -19.07 -11.71
C ALA A 21 21.74 -18.76 -12.95
N SER A 22 20.61 -19.44 -13.10
CA SER A 22 19.65 -19.12 -14.15
C SER A 22 18.97 -17.78 -13.89
N THR A 23 18.50 -17.11 -14.93
CA THR A 23 17.80 -15.81 -14.83
C THR A 23 16.61 -15.85 -13.85
N LEU A 24 15.85 -16.93 -13.83
CA LEU A 24 14.75 -17.12 -12.88
C LEU A 24 15.25 -17.23 -11.43
N ARG A 25 16.38 -17.88 -11.22
CA ARG A 25 16.98 -17.99 -9.90
C ARG A 25 17.50 -16.65 -9.40
N ILE A 26 18.14 -15.87 -10.25
CA ILE A 26 18.58 -14.50 -9.94
C ILE A 26 17.38 -13.64 -9.57
N PHE A 27 16.31 -13.68 -10.34
CA PHE A 27 15.09 -12.91 -10.07
C PHE A 27 14.49 -13.25 -8.70
N TRP A 28 14.25 -14.53 -8.41
CA TRP A 28 13.57 -14.93 -7.17
C TRP A 28 14.45 -14.88 -5.93
N GLN A 29 15.73 -15.19 -6.05
CA GLN A 29 16.64 -15.30 -4.90
C GLN A 29 17.43 -14.03 -4.61
N ILE A 30 17.62 -13.16 -5.60
CA ILE A 30 18.41 -11.94 -5.45
C ILE A 30 17.53 -10.69 -5.64
N CYS A 31 16.91 -10.52 -6.81
CA CYS A 31 16.17 -9.29 -7.11
C CYS A 31 14.93 -9.12 -6.24
N CYS A 32 14.09 -10.15 -6.11
CA CYS A 32 12.86 -10.06 -5.32
C CYS A 32 13.10 -9.73 -3.85
N PRO A 33 14.05 -10.36 -3.13
CA PRO A 33 14.35 -9.97 -1.76
C PRO A 33 14.82 -8.54 -1.60
N LEU A 34 15.64 -8.04 -2.52
CA LEU A 34 16.16 -6.67 -2.50
C LEU A 34 15.09 -5.61 -2.68
N VAL A 35 14.05 -5.89 -3.50
CA VAL A 35 12.96 -4.94 -3.75
C VAL A 35 11.76 -5.11 -2.79
N LYS A 36 11.75 -6.13 -1.92
CA LYS A 36 10.69 -6.36 -0.93
C LYS A 36 10.31 -5.13 -0.12
N PRO A 37 11.24 -4.32 0.43
CA PRO A 37 10.88 -3.13 1.20
C PRO A 37 10.09 -2.12 0.36
N THR A 38 10.51 -1.89 -0.88
CA THR A 38 9.81 -0.97 -1.80
C THR A 38 8.45 -1.51 -2.20
N LEU A 39 8.34 -2.82 -2.45
CA LEU A 39 7.06 -3.48 -2.72
C LEU A 39 6.08 -3.30 -1.56
N ALA A 40 6.54 -3.55 -0.33
CA ALA A 40 5.73 -3.40 0.86
C ALA A 40 5.25 -1.95 1.05
N ALA A 41 6.13 -0.96 0.83
CA ALA A 41 5.77 0.44 0.91
C ALA A 41 4.69 0.82 -0.13
N LEU A 42 4.86 0.40 -1.39
CA LEU A 42 3.88 0.65 -2.45
C LEU A 42 2.54 -0.03 -2.15
N LEU A 43 2.55 -1.27 -1.66
CA LEU A 43 1.34 -2.00 -1.30
C LEU A 43 0.53 -1.24 -0.24
N VAL A 44 1.20 -0.70 0.79
CA VAL A 44 0.51 0.08 1.83
C VAL A 44 -0.03 1.39 1.27
N LEU A 45 0.74 2.08 0.43
CA LEU A 45 0.28 3.33 -0.20
C LEU A 45 -0.94 3.10 -1.09
N ASP A 46 -0.91 2.06 -1.93
CA ASP A 46 -2.03 1.68 -2.78
C ASP A 46 -3.24 1.23 -1.97
N PHE A 47 -3.01 0.47 -0.90
CA PHE A 47 -4.08 0.08 0.03
C PHE A 47 -4.77 1.31 0.64
N VAL A 48 -3.99 2.25 1.19
CA VAL A 48 -4.53 3.47 1.81
C VAL A 48 -5.25 4.33 0.77
N ALA A 49 -4.68 4.49 -0.43
CA ALA A 49 -5.29 5.25 -1.52
C ALA A 49 -6.64 4.63 -1.95
N THR A 50 -6.67 3.32 -2.14
CA THR A 50 -7.89 2.59 -2.53
C THR A 50 -8.93 2.58 -1.41
N TRP A 51 -8.49 2.42 -0.15
CA TRP A 51 -9.38 2.44 1.03
C TRP A 51 -10.08 3.77 1.20
N ASN A 52 -9.39 4.87 0.91
CA ASN A 52 -9.93 6.22 1.04
C ASN A 52 -10.54 6.77 -0.27
N GLU A 53 -10.67 5.91 -1.30
CA GLU A 53 -11.24 6.34 -2.57
C GLU A 53 -12.74 6.67 -2.41
N TYR A 54 -13.09 7.92 -2.67
CA TYR A 54 -14.43 8.46 -2.54
C TYR A 54 -14.95 9.05 -3.86
N ALA A 55 -14.11 9.78 -4.58
CA ALA A 55 -14.55 10.60 -5.70
C ALA A 55 -15.13 9.76 -6.84
N MET A 56 -14.43 8.70 -7.23
CA MET A 56 -14.89 7.80 -8.28
C MET A 56 -16.05 6.93 -7.81
N ALA A 57 -15.98 6.43 -6.56
CA ALA A 57 -17.04 5.64 -5.96
C ALA A 57 -18.36 6.42 -5.90
N SER A 58 -18.34 7.69 -5.50
CA SER A 58 -19.53 8.53 -5.40
C SER A 58 -20.20 8.82 -6.75
N THR A 59 -19.44 8.77 -7.84
CA THR A 59 -19.97 9.00 -9.20
C THR A 59 -20.49 7.73 -9.87
N ILE A 60 -19.86 6.58 -9.59
CA ILE A 60 -20.14 5.32 -10.28
C ILE A 60 -21.14 4.46 -9.48
N LEU A 61 -20.97 4.39 -8.16
CA LEU A 61 -21.78 3.55 -7.29
C LEU A 61 -23.06 4.27 -6.85
N GLN A 62 -24.15 4.01 -7.54
CA GLN A 62 -25.47 4.61 -7.23
C GLN A 62 -26.30 3.77 -6.24
N SER A 63 -25.83 2.56 -5.90
CA SER A 63 -26.53 1.65 -4.99
C SER A 63 -25.96 1.73 -3.58
N SER A 64 -26.79 1.93 -2.59
CA SER A 64 -26.41 1.93 -1.16
C SER A 64 -25.84 0.58 -0.68
N THR A 65 -26.15 -0.52 -1.38
CA THR A 65 -25.64 -1.86 -1.05
C THR A 65 -24.21 -2.11 -1.50
N MET A 66 -23.65 -1.24 -2.35
CA MET A 66 -22.30 -1.35 -2.91
C MET A 66 -21.41 -0.15 -2.51
N ALA A 67 -21.69 0.49 -1.40
CA ALA A 67 -20.94 1.66 -0.97
C ALA A 67 -19.53 1.29 -0.50
N THR A 68 -18.53 2.09 -0.90
CA THR A 68 -17.21 2.06 -0.27
C THR A 68 -17.27 2.64 1.14
N VAL A 69 -16.22 2.38 1.95
CA VAL A 69 -16.16 2.89 3.33
C VAL A 69 -16.36 4.41 3.41
N PRO A 70 -15.65 5.24 2.62
CA PRO A 70 -15.88 6.69 2.64
C PRO A 70 -17.29 7.09 2.19
N LEU A 71 -17.86 6.37 1.24
CA LEU A 71 -19.20 6.66 0.74
C LEU A 71 -20.27 6.31 1.79
N ALA A 72 -20.06 5.24 2.56
CA ALA A 72 -20.96 4.81 3.61
C ALA A 72 -21.09 5.84 4.77
N VAL A 73 -20.08 6.71 4.96
CA VAL A 73 -20.16 7.82 5.92
C VAL A 73 -21.39 8.72 5.67
N GLN A 74 -21.77 8.90 4.41
CA GLN A 74 -22.94 9.71 4.06
C GLN A 74 -24.26 9.14 4.57
N SER A 75 -24.34 7.83 4.80
CA SER A 75 -25.57 7.20 5.30
C SER A 75 -25.94 7.63 6.73
N PHE A 76 -24.98 8.18 7.49
CA PHE A 76 -25.21 8.72 8.83
C PHE A 76 -25.75 10.15 8.83
N SER A 77 -25.81 10.80 7.66
CA SER A 77 -26.36 12.13 7.47
C SER A 77 -27.73 12.02 6.83
N THR A 78 -28.74 12.57 7.50
CA THR A 78 -30.13 12.60 7.02
C THR A 78 -30.58 14.04 6.81
N GLN A 79 -31.78 14.25 6.23
CA GLN A 79 -32.39 15.59 6.09
C GLN A 79 -32.70 16.24 7.44
N HIS A 80 -32.75 15.47 8.53
CA HIS A 80 -33.07 15.95 9.88
C HIS A 80 -31.82 16.14 10.76
N GLY A 81 -30.61 15.87 10.23
CA GLY A 81 -29.35 16.04 10.94
C GLY A 81 -28.43 14.85 10.80
N THR A 82 -27.25 14.95 11.41
CA THR A 82 -26.23 13.89 11.42
C THR A 82 -26.23 13.20 12.79
N ASP A 83 -26.32 11.88 12.80
CA ASP A 83 -26.17 11.11 14.03
C ASP A 83 -24.67 10.90 14.32
N TYR A 84 -24.11 11.73 15.17
CA TYR A 84 -22.68 11.74 15.49
C TYR A 84 -22.23 10.53 16.30
N GLY A 85 -23.10 9.87 17.05
CA GLY A 85 -22.75 8.70 17.85
C GLY A 85 -22.31 7.52 16.97
N PRO A 86 -23.21 6.96 16.17
CA PRO A 86 -22.88 5.90 15.21
C PRO A 86 -21.83 6.31 14.18
N LEU A 87 -21.83 7.57 13.72
CA LEU A 87 -20.85 8.09 12.79
C LEU A 87 -19.42 7.97 13.34
N ASN A 88 -19.20 8.46 14.58
CA ASN A 88 -17.88 8.38 15.20
C ASN A 88 -17.43 6.93 15.45
N ALA A 89 -18.37 6.06 15.87
CA ALA A 89 -18.09 4.63 16.02
C ALA A 89 -17.68 4.00 14.69
N PHE A 90 -18.37 4.30 13.62
CA PHE A 90 -18.04 3.83 12.27
C PHE A 90 -16.66 4.30 11.82
N ILE A 91 -16.32 5.59 12.00
CA ILE A 91 -15.01 6.14 11.66
C ILE A 91 -13.88 5.42 12.42
N VAL A 92 -14.06 5.19 13.73
CA VAL A 92 -13.07 4.46 14.53
C VAL A 92 -12.90 3.03 14.03
N MET A 93 -13.99 2.34 13.73
CA MET A 93 -13.94 0.97 13.19
C MET A 93 -13.22 0.91 11.84
N THR A 94 -13.44 1.90 10.97
CA THR A 94 -12.80 1.95 9.65
C THR A 94 -11.33 2.33 9.69
N ALA A 95 -10.85 2.95 10.77
CA ALA A 95 -9.44 3.21 10.98
C ALA A 95 -8.64 1.94 11.36
N ILE A 96 -9.30 0.94 11.97
CA ILE A 96 -8.63 -0.28 12.44
C ILE A 96 -7.90 -1.03 11.32
N PRO A 97 -8.51 -1.34 10.16
CA PRO A 97 -7.82 -2.04 9.08
C PRO A 97 -6.57 -1.31 8.56
N VAL A 98 -6.66 0.03 8.47
CA VAL A 98 -5.54 0.85 8.02
C VAL A 98 -4.37 0.79 9.03
N LEU A 99 -4.69 0.89 10.32
CA LEU A 99 -3.72 0.77 11.40
C LEU A 99 -3.07 -0.63 11.42
N LEU A 100 -3.85 -1.69 11.24
CA LEU A 100 -3.33 -3.05 11.18
C LEU A 100 -2.37 -3.24 10.01
N VAL A 101 -2.74 -2.78 8.82
CA VAL A 101 -1.86 -2.84 7.64
C VAL A 101 -0.58 -2.04 7.91
N TYR A 102 -0.68 -0.83 8.46
CA TYR A 102 0.48 -0.04 8.81
C TYR A 102 1.39 -0.78 9.81
N LEU A 103 0.85 -1.32 10.89
CA LEU A 103 1.63 -2.03 11.93
C LEU A 103 2.33 -3.28 11.38
N LEU A 104 1.70 -4.01 10.48
CA LEU A 104 2.29 -5.19 9.84
C LEU A 104 3.48 -4.83 8.93
N PHE A 105 3.38 -3.69 8.23
CA PHE A 105 4.36 -3.30 7.21
C PHE A 105 5.31 -2.19 7.66
N GLN A 106 5.15 -1.57 8.85
CA GLN A 106 5.97 -0.45 9.33
C GLN A 106 7.48 -0.73 9.27
N ARG A 107 7.91 -1.97 9.56
CA ARG A 107 9.31 -2.37 9.51
C ARG A 107 9.95 -2.19 8.12
N TYR A 108 9.17 -2.26 7.06
CA TYR A 108 9.64 -2.09 5.69
C TYR A 108 9.77 -0.60 5.31
N PHE A 109 8.99 0.28 5.92
CA PHE A 109 9.10 1.73 5.73
C PHE A 109 10.43 2.29 6.25
N VAL A 110 10.83 1.85 7.43
CA VAL A 110 12.09 2.31 8.05
C VAL A 110 13.28 1.93 7.17
N SER A 111 13.30 0.71 6.64
CA SER A 111 14.38 0.24 5.77
C SER A 111 14.45 0.98 4.43
N GLY A 112 13.30 1.36 3.84
CA GLY A 112 13.22 2.07 2.56
C GLY A 112 13.60 3.55 2.64
N ALA A 113 13.31 4.21 3.76
CA ALA A 113 13.62 5.61 3.97
C ALA A 113 15.13 5.88 4.06
N PHE A 114 15.88 4.97 4.67
CA PHE A 114 17.35 5.10 4.80
C PHE A 114 18.09 4.89 3.49
N THR A 115 17.62 4.04 2.60
CA THR A 115 18.25 3.83 1.29
C THR A 115 18.06 5.00 0.32
N GLY A 116 16.99 5.79 0.51
CA GLY A 116 16.75 7.00 -0.28
C GLY A 116 17.53 8.23 0.19
N ALA A 117 17.86 8.31 1.48
CA ALA A 117 18.54 9.45 2.09
C ALA A 117 20.08 9.46 1.91
N VAL A 118 20.68 8.33 1.54
CA VAL A 118 22.14 8.19 1.38
C VAL A 118 22.62 8.51 -0.04
N LYS A 119 21.71 8.86 -0.97
CA LYS A 119 22.05 9.32 -2.34
C LYS A 119 21.90 10.83 -2.47
N GLY A 120 22.37 11.58 -1.49
CA GLY A 120 22.59 13.02 -1.56
C GLY A 120 24.07 13.32 -1.64
#